data_ddfe69302dbd9b29a3c9568bc49baaa7
#
_entry.id   ddfe69302dbd9b29a3c9568bc49baaa7
#
_cell.length_a   1.000
_cell.length_b   1.000
_cell.length_c   1.000
_cell.angle_alpha   90.00
_cell.angle_beta   90.00
_cell.angle_gamma   90.00
#
_symmetry.space_group_name_H-M   'P 1'
#
loop_
_entity.id
_entity.type
_entity.pdbx_description
1 polymer ?
#
loop_
_entity_poly.entity_id
_entity_poly.type
_entity_poly.pdbx_seq_one_letter_code
_entity_poly.pdbx_strand_id
1 'polypeptide(L)'
;MTITSRGIGLLAGAALLLLVGFRFGYPELALLGTAAAIAVGCAAGNAAWRPRLDVTRVVDPDRVGRGESATVTLTVRNSARLRSANLLAEDRCGDRPVPVPLLRLRPGRDTTVSYPVPTHRRGVITVGPLRITGRDALGLVTVARSHGDAAQVWVHPRIHPMTATPSGVSRSLDGRVDRVPQGSITFDSLREYVVGDELRRVHWRTSAKVGELMVKEQLDTSLPRLVVLLDNRAAAYPRPVDGVVETFESACEAAASVVVAARREDLPVTLLLVAADPGGEFLDRLAAAELTPGARGGDGDPLRAATLRLRQERLGDTLVFLTGPAGRDDLGYLTALRSAYPSVVVGVFGADGPTPAAGAGLVVIDAADGAEFAAEWDGVRRW
;
A
#
# COMPACT_ATOMS: atom_id res chain seq x y z
N MET A 1 1.96 -29.58 18.17
CA MET A 1 1.57 -30.35 19.38
C MET A 1 2.62 -30.07 20.44
N THR A 2 2.22 -29.52 21.56
CA THR A 2 3.12 -29.20 22.68
C THR A 2 2.59 -29.86 23.94
N ILE A 3 3.48 -30.54 24.65
CA ILE A 3 3.17 -31.12 25.96
C ILE A 3 3.29 -29.97 26.97
N THR A 4 2.30 -29.80 27.83
CA THR A 4 2.32 -28.78 28.87
C THR A 4 3.28 -29.15 30.00
N SER A 5 3.67 -28.18 30.86
CA SER A 5 4.48 -28.47 32.04
C SER A 5 3.86 -29.55 32.93
N ARG A 6 2.52 -29.58 33.03
CA ARG A 6 1.77 -30.61 33.75
C ARG A 6 1.90 -31.98 33.08
N GLY A 7 1.85 -32.02 31.74
CA GLY A 7 2.05 -33.26 30.96
C GLY A 7 3.46 -33.81 31.13
N ILE A 8 4.46 -32.95 31.12
CA ILE A 8 5.87 -33.31 31.35
C ILE A 8 6.04 -33.87 32.78
N GLY A 9 5.50 -33.18 33.76
CA GLY A 9 5.55 -33.60 35.17
C GLY A 9 4.88 -35.00 35.37
N LEU A 10 3.70 -35.21 34.77
CA LEU A 10 3.00 -36.49 34.85
C LEU A 10 3.74 -37.61 34.16
N LEU A 11 4.38 -37.32 33.00
CA LEU A 11 5.22 -38.30 32.27
C LEU A 11 6.46 -38.69 33.10
N ALA A 12 7.16 -37.68 33.66
CA ALA A 12 8.32 -37.92 34.51
C ALA A 12 7.93 -38.72 35.78
N GLY A 13 6.82 -38.34 36.41
CA GLY A 13 6.27 -39.07 37.55
C GLY A 13 5.89 -40.53 37.19
N ALA A 14 5.23 -40.74 36.06
CA ALA A 14 4.88 -42.08 35.57
C ALA A 14 6.13 -42.94 35.34
N ALA A 15 7.15 -42.37 34.69
CA ALA A 15 8.42 -43.08 34.44
C ALA A 15 9.13 -43.43 35.76
N LEU A 16 9.17 -42.53 36.72
CA LEU A 16 9.74 -42.78 38.05
C LEU A 16 9.00 -43.87 38.80
N LEU A 17 7.66 -43.81 38.84
CA LEU A 17 6.83 -44.82 39.51
C LEU A 17 6.96 -46.19 38.88
N LEU A 18 7.03 -46.29 37.56
CA LEU A 18 7.30 -47.56 36.85
C LEU A 18 8.67 -48.06 37.17
N LEU A 19 9.71 -47.24 37.12
CA LEU A 19 11.08 -47.62 37.41
C LEU A 19 11.22 -48.15 38.83
N VAL A 20 10.71 -47.45 39.83
CA VAL A 20 10.76 -47.85 41.23
C VAL A 20 9.90 -49.12 41.46
N GLY A 21 8.69 -49.16 40.91
CA GLY A 21 7.78 -50.27 41.03
C GLY A 21 8.39 -51.57 40.49
N PHE A 22 8.97 -51.55 39.30
CA PHE A 22 9.61 -52.72 38.71
C PHE A 22 10.96 -53.09 39.38
N ARG A 23 11.75 -52.06 39.78
CA ARG A 23 13.11 -52.30 40.39
C ARG A 23 13.01 -52.87 41.76
N PHE A 24 12.02 -52.46 42.55
CA PHE A 24 11.89 -52.84 43.97
C PHE A 24 10.71 -53.80 44.22
N GLY A 25 9.99 -54.23 43.16
CA GLY A 25 8.91 -55.21 43.25
C GLY A 25 7.63 -54.69 43.91
N TYR A 26 7.34 -53.36 43.82
CA TYR A 26 6.11 -52.76 44.37
C TYR A 26 5.03 -52.66 43.27
N PRO A 27 4.06 -53.62 43.22
CA PRO A 27 3.04 -53.66 42.16
C PRO A 27 2.12 -52.46 42.19
N GLU A 28 1.87 -51.85 43.36
CA GLU A 28 1.01 -50.67 43.52
C GLU A 28 1.60 -49.43 42.82
N LEU A 29 2.95 -49.27 42.90
CA LEU A 29 3.65 -48.20 42.22
C LEU A 29 3.66 -48.41 40.70
N ALA A 30 3.83 -49.64 40.28
CA ALA A 30 3.77 -50.00 38.87
C ALA A 30 2.37 -49.75 38.28
N LEU A 31 1.30 -50.05 39.03
CA LEU A 31 -0.10 -49.80 38.62
C LEU A 31 -0.37 -48.25 38.51
N LEU A 32 0.09 -47.48 39.47
CA LEU A 32 -0.03 -46.01 39.44
C LEU A 32 0.72 -45.41 38.25
N GLY A 33 1.96 -45.86 37.99
CA GLY A 33 2.74 -45.45 36.85
C GLY A 33 2.12 -45.78 35.52
N THR A 34 1.55 -46.98 35.38
CA THR A 34 0.83 -47.39 34.13
C THR A 34 -0.46 -46.56 33.95
N ALA A 35 -1.23 -46.32 35.00
CA ALA A 35 -2.43 -45.48 34.93
C ALA A 35 -2.09 -44.06 34.47
N ALA A 36 -0.99 -43.47 35.03
CA ALA A 36 -0.53 -42.14 34.61
C ALA A 36 -0.08 -42.12 33.15
N ALA A 37 0.65 -43.13 32.69
CA ALA A 37 1.08 -43.26 31.31
C ALA A 37 -0.10 -43.40 30.34
N ILE A 38 -1.09 -44.20 30.70
CA ILE A 38 -2.35 -44.36 29.95
C ILE A 38 -3.10 -43.04 29.86
N ALA A 39 -3.19 -42.30 30.98
CA ALA A 39 -3.85 -40.98 31.00
C ALA A 39 -3.18 -39.98 30.00
N VAL A 40 -1.85 -39.96 29.96
CA VAL A 40 -1.12 -39.12 28.98
C VAL A 40 -1.34 -39.63 27.55
N GLY A 41 -1.33 -40.93 27.34
CA GLY A 41 -1.62 -41.55 26.02
C GLY A 41 -3.04 -41.21 25.54
N CYS A 42 -4.04 -41.32 26.39
CA CYS A 42 -5.43 -40.89 26.09
C CYS A 42 -5.54 -39.40 25.81
N ALA A 43 -4.85 -38.56 26.60
CA ALA A 43 -4.82 -37.11 26.39
C ALA A 43 -4.19 -36.77 25.03
N ALA A 44 -3.06 -37.41 24.69
CA ALA A 44 -2.42 -37.23 23.40
C ALA A 44 -3.29 -37.71 22.24
N GLY A 45 -3.95 -38.87 22.35
CA GLY A 45 -4.89 -39.40 21.37
C GLY A 45 -6.11 -38.48 21.16
N ASN A 46 -6.66 -37.93 22.24
CA ASN A 46 -7.77 -37.00 22.18
C ASN A 46 -7.35 -35.66 21.58
N ALA A 47 -6.18 -35.15 21.91
CA ALA A 47 -5.62 -33.94 21.34
C ALA A 47 -5.18 -34.10 19.88
N ALA A 48 -4.74 -35.29 19.46
CA ALA A 48 -4.40 -35.63 18.08
C ALA A 48 -5.63 -35.70 17.17
N TRP A 49 -6.83 -35.85 17.75
CA TRP A 49 -8.07 -35.88 16.98
C TRP A 49 -8.28 -34.55 16.24
N ARG A 50 -8.61 -34.63 14.95
CA ARG A 50 -8.77 -33.47 14.07
C ARG A 50 -10.25 -33.13 13.96
N PRO A 51 -10.70 -31.98 14.55
CA PRO A 51 -12.04 -31.47 14.26
C PRO A 51 -12.13 -31.12 12.78
N ARG A 52 -13.19 -31.52 12.10
CA ARG A 52 -13.48 -31.11 10.73
C ARG A 52 -14.22 -29.78 10.80
N LEU A 53 -13.49 -28.69 10.62
CA LEU A 53 -14.04 -27.34 10.66
C LEU A 53 -13.88 -26.71 9.29
N ASP A 54 -15.00 -26.23 8.74
CA ASP A 54 -15.02 -25.38 7.56
C ASP A 54 -15.03 -23.93 8.01
N VAL A 55 -14.07 -23.17 7.52
CA VAL A 55 -13.90 -21.77 7.91
C VAL A 55 -14.07 -20.91 6.65
N THR A 56 -15.09 -20.08 6.65
CA THR A 56 -15.34 -19.10 5.61
C THR A 56 -15.11 -17.71 6.17
N ARG A 57 -14.29 -16.91 5.46
CA ARG A 57 -13.99 -15.53 5.81
C ARG A 57 -14.49 -14.61 4.70
N VAL A 58 -15.24 -13.58 5.08
CA VAL A 58 -15.68 -12.52 4.20
C VAL A 58 -15.17 -11.21 4.79
N VAL A 59 -14.50 -10.43 3.97
CA VAL A 59 -14.06 -9.08 4.30
C VAL A 59 -14.89 -8.11 3.50
N ASP A 60 -15.51 -7.16 4.16
CA ASP A 60 -16.36 -6.17 3.50
C ASP A 60 -16.17 -4.78 4.13
N PRO A 61 -15.71 -3.81 3.33
CA PRO A 61 -15.06 -3.96 2.03
C PRO A 61 -13.63 -4.50 2.14
N ASP A 62 -13.10 -5.11 1.08
CA ASP A 62 -11.70 -5.58 0.99
C ASP A 62 -10.72 -4.43 0.69
N ARG A 63 -11.23 -3.30 0.18
CA ARG A 63 -10.51 -2.05 -0.06
C ARG A 63 -11.21 -0.91 0.64
N VAL A 64 -10.47 -0.15 1.43
CA VAL A 64 -11.04 0.88 2.32
C VAL A 64 -10.06 2.04 2.47
N GLY A 65 -10.57 3.25 2.60
CA GLY A 65 -9.77 4.43 2.91
C GLY A 65 -9.25 4.42 4.36
N ARG A 66 -8.12 5.05 4.62
CA ARG A 66 -7.57 5.22 5.98
C ARG A 66 -8.60 5.86 6.92
N GLY A 67 -8.96 5.15 7.98
CA GLY A 67 -9.93 5.60 8.99
C GLY A 67 -11.39 5.26 8.68
N GLU A 68 -11.70 4.69 7.53
CA GLU A 68 -13.02 4.15 7.22
C GLU A 68 -13.20 2.76 7.83
N SER A 69 -14.44 2.33 7.94
CA SER A 69 -14.77 1.05 8.57
C SER A 69 -14.67 -0.12 7.59
N ALA A 70 -13.95 -1.16 7.97
CA ALA A 70 -13.97 -2.46 7.31
C ALA A 70 -14.26 -3.54 8.35
N THR A 71 -15.03 -4.55 7.98
CA THR A 71 -15.46 -5.61 8.89
C THR A 71 -15.08 -6.97 8.31
N VAL A 72 -14.53 -7.82 9.17
CA VAL A 72 -14.32 -9.22 8.87
C VAL A 72 -15.46 -10.02 9.46
N THR A 73 -16.12 -10.81 8.65
CA THR A 73 -17.13 -11.80 9.09
C THR A 73 -16.55 -13.20 8.91
N LEU A 74 -16.36 -13.88 10.01
CA LEU A 74 -15.83 -15.22 10.09
C LEU A 74 -16.93 -16.19 10.44
N THR A 75 -17.22 -17.16 9.57
CA THR A 75 -18.17 -18.24 9.82
C THR A 75 -17.40 -19.55 9.98
N VAL A 76 -17.56 -20.18 11.12
CA VAL A 76 -16.94 -21.47 11.43
C VAL A 76 -18.03 -22.52 11.58
N ARG A 77 -18.00 -23.56 10.75
CA ARG A 77 -18.93 -24.67 10.75
C ARG A 77 -18.25 -25.96 11.23
N ASN A 78 -18.89 -26.67 12.14
CA ASN A 78 -18.42 -27.98 12.55
C ASN A 78 -19.02 -29.08 11.64
N SER A 79 -18.22 -29.57 10.70
CA SER A 79 -18.60 -30.63 9.76
C SER A 79 -18.43 -32.04 10.35
N ALA A 80 -18.05 -32.17 11.61
CA ALA A 80 -17.95 -33.48 12.28
C ALA A 80 -19.35 -34.05 12.55
N ARG A 81 -19.48 -35.40 12.51
CA ARG A 81 -20.78 -36.05 12.68
C ARG A 81 -21.18 -36.29 14.15
N LEU A 82 -20.22 -36.43 15.06
CA LEU A 82 -20.50 -37.00 16.41
C LEU A 82 -19.95 -36.22 17.60
N ARG A 83 -19.06 -35.24 17.41
CA ARG A 83 -18.40 -34.55 18.53
C ARG A 83 -18.57 -33.04 18.46
N SER A 84 -18.97 -32.44 19.57
CA SER A 84 -18.88 -30.98 19.75
C SER A 84 -17.43 -30.57 19.93
N ALA A 85 -17.06 -29.44 19.33
CA ALA A 85 -15.74 -28.83 19.45
C ALA A 85 -15.80 -27.80 20.59
N ASN A 86 -15.01 -28.04 21.65
CA ASN A 86 -14.77 -27.04 22.68
C ASN A 86 -13.37 -26.49 22.46
N LEU A 87 -13.29 -25.39 21.74
CA LEU A 87 -12.05 -24.88 21.17
C LEU A 87 -11.87 -23.40 21.52
N LEU A 88 -10.65 -23.04 21.83
CA LEU A 88 -10.21 -21.66 21.84
C LEU A 88 -9.71 -21.32 20.43
N ALA A 89 -10.28 -20.31 19.83
CA ALA A 89 -9.86 -19.87 18.51
C ALA A 89 -9.45 -18.41 18.56
N GLU A 90 -8.42 -18.09 17.83
CA GLU A 90 -7.91 -16.74 17.64
C GLU A 90 -7.75 -16.52 16.14
N ASP A 91 -8.38 -15.48 15.61
CA ASP A 91 -8.10 -15.05 14.26
C ASP A 91 -6.98 -14.02 14.28
N ARG A 92 -6.23 -13.94 13.20
CA ARG A 92 -5.14 -12.98 13.07
C ARG A 92 -5.60 -11.81 12.22
N CYS A 93 -5.49 -10.59 12.75
CA CYS A 93 -5.75 -9.37 11.99
C CYS A 93 -4.50 -8.48 12.05
N GLY A 94 -3.67 -8.57 11.01
CA GLY A 94 -2.31 -8.04 11.03
C GLY A 94 -1.50 -8.71 12.15
N ASP A 95 -0.93 -7.88 13.05
CA ASP A 95 -0.16 -8.37 14.20
C ASP A 95 -1.02 -8.66 15.45
N ARG A 96 -2.32 -8.36 15.43
CA ARG A 96 -3.20 -8.51 16.59
C ARG A 96 -3.98 -9.81 16.52
N PRO A 97 -3.92 -10.66 17.58
CA PRO A 97 -4.82 -11.78 17.71
C PRO A 97 -6.20 -11.28 18.12
N VAL A 98 -7.22 -11.74 17.41
CA VAL A 98 -8.63 -11.47 17.73
C VAL A 98 -9.26 -12.76 18.29
N PRO A 99 -9.68 -12.80 19.56
CA PRO A 99 -10.30 -13.98 20.13
C PRO A 99 -11.66 -14.27 19.48
N VAL A 100 -11.85 -15.50 19.03
CA VAL A 100 -13.09 -15.98 18.42
C VAL A 100 -13.74 -16.97 19.38
N PRO A 101 -14.92 -16.68 19.95
CA PRO A 101 -15.58 -17.55 20.90
C PRO A 101 -16.22 -18.75 20.19
N LEU A 102 -15.49 -19.87 20.12
CA LEU A 102 -15.99 -21.14 19.57
C LEU A 102 -16.46 -22.12 20.67
N LEU A 103 -17.07 -21.62 21.73
CA LEU A 103 -17.50 -22.44 22.85
C LEU A 103 -18.60 -23.44 22.43
N ARG A 104 -18.27 -24.75 22.48
CA ARG A 104 -19.19 -25.89 22.29
C ARG A 104 -19.92 -25.90 20.95
N LEU A 105 -19.19 -25.73 19.85
CA LEU A 105 -19.77 -25.83 18.51
C LEU A 105 -20.24 -27.29 18.26
N ARG A 106 -21.56 -27.48 18.23
CA ARG A 106 -22.19 -28.80 18.00
C ARG A 106 -21.99 -29.26 16.56
N PRO A 107 -22.02 -30.57 16.29
CA PRO A 107 -22.00 -31.11 14.92
C PRO A 107 -23.06 -30.47 14.02
N GLY A 108 -22.67 -30.11 12.82
CA GLY A 108 -23.58 -29.52 11.83
C GLY A 108 -24.03 -28.08 12.12
N ARG A 109 -23.56 -27.46 13.21
CA ARG A 109 -23.83 -26.06 13.54
C ARG A 109 -22.70 -25.17 13.10
N ASP A 110 -23.01 -23.94 12.82
CA ASP A 110 -22.10 -22.85 12.51
C ASP A 110 -22.15 -21.76 13.59
N THR A 111 -21.11 -21.01 13.66
CA THR A 111 -20.98 -19.79 14.49
C THR A 111 -20.38 -18.71 13.63
N THR A 112 -21.00 -17.53 13.62
CA THR A 112 -20.52 -16.35 12.92
C THR A 112 -20.04 -15.33 13.91
N VAL A 113 -18.86 -14.76 13.67
CA VAL A 113 -18.26 -13.69 14.48
C VAL A 113 -17.82 -12.59 13.54
N SER A 114 -18.18 -11.34 13.88
CA SER A 114 -17.73 -10.16 13.13
C SER A 114 -16.87 -9.28 14.01
N TYR A 115 -15.80 -8.74 13.45
CA TYR A 115 -14.90 -7.82 14.13
C TYR A 115 -14.35 -6.77 13.18
N PRO A 116 -14.03 -5.54 13.67
CA PRO A 116 -13.50 -4.48 12.85
C PRO A 116 -12.01 -4.71 12.52
N VAL A 117 -11.62 -4.28 11.31
CA VAL A 117 -10.22 -4.20 10.89
C VAL A 117 -9.62 -2.88 11.38
N PRO A 118 -8.36 -2.85 11.86
CA PRO A 118 -7.70 -1.62 12.27
C PRO A 118 -7.23 -0.80 11.07
N THR A 119 -8.10 0.07 10.54
CA THR A 119 -7.87 0.88 9.34
C THR A 119 -7.20 2.23 9.61
N HIS A 120 -6.71 2.46 10.82
CA HIS A 120 -6.10 3.74 11.22
C HIS A 120 -4.77 4.05 10.54
N ARG A 121 -4.14 3.05 9.94
CA ARG A 121 -2.90 3.15 9.15
C ARG A 121 -3.11 2.59 7.76
N ARG A 122 -2.51 3.25 6.76
CA ARG A 122 -2.40 2.73 5.40
C ARG A 122 -1.58 1.43 5.41
N GLY A 123 -1.91 0.50 4.53
CA GLY A 123 -1.17 -0.75 4.41
C GLY A 123 -2.00 -1.90 3.88
N VAL A 124 -1.35 -3.05 3.73
CA VAL A 124 -2.01 -4.32 3.40
C VAL A 124 -2.09 -5.16 4.66
N ILE A 125 -3.30 -5.31 5.19
CA ILE A 125 -3.55 -6.05 6.43
C ILE A 125 -3.92 -7.49 6.06
N THR A 126 -3.10 -8.44 6.47
CA THR A 126 -3.42 -9.86 6.33
C THR A 126 -4.33 -10.30 7.47
N VAL A 127 -5.47 -10.90 7.13
CA VAL A 127 -6.45 -11.44 8.07
C VAL A 127 -6.48 -12.96 7.96
N GLY A 128 -6.30 -13.65 9.07
CA GLY A 128 -6.18 -15.12 9.12
C GLY A 128 -4.73 -15.61 9.00
N PRO A 129 -4.55 -16.92 8.93
CA PRO A 129 -5.55 -17.97 9.11
C PRO A 129 -6.06 -18.08 10.56
N LEU A 130 -7.27 -18.65 10.74
CA LEU A 130 -7.85 -18.89 12.07
C LEU A 130 -7.01 -19.93 12.81
N ARG A 131 -6.43 -19.56 13.94
CA ARG A 131 -5.65 -20.44 14.80
C ARG A 131 -6.56 -21.06 15.86
N ILE A 132 -6.70 -22.35 15.84
CA ILE A 132 -7.51 -23.10 16.80
C ILE A 132 -6.60 -23.86 17.74
N THR A 133 -6.78 -23.61 19.04
CA THR A 133 -6.05 -24.27 20.11
C THR A 133 -6.98 -25.24 20.84
N GLY A 134 -6.75 -26.54 20.65
CA GLY A 134 -7.40 -27.59 21.40
C GLY A 134 -6.57 -27.94 22.63
N ARG A 135 -7.23 -28.01 23.78
CA ARG A 135 -6.65 -28.50 25.04
C ARG A 135 -7.41 -29.74 25.47
N ASP A 136 -6.70 -30.78 25.87
CA ASP A 136 -7.35 -31.96 26.47
C ASP A 136 -7.98 -31.64 27.83
N ALA A 137 -8.90 -32.50 28.29
CA ALA A 137 -9.66 -32.25 29.53
C ALA A 137 -8.77 -32.13 30.78
N LEU A 138 -7.62 -32.78 30.80
CA LEU A 138 -6.66 -32.74 31.91
C LEU A 138 -5.59 -31.61 31.71
N GLY A 139 -5.57 -30.98 30.56
CA GLY A 139 -4.62 -29.93 30.23
C GLY A 139 -3.18 -30.41 30.10
N LEU A 140 -2.96 -31.67 29.76
CA LEU A 140 -1.66 -32.30 29.61
C LEU A 140 -1.02 -32.00 28.26
N VAL A 141 -1.87 -31.85 27.21
CA VAL A 141 -1.45 -31.63 25.83
C VAL A 141 -2.22 -30.48 25.22
N THR A 142 -1.51 -29.66 24.47
CA THR A 142 -2.11 -28.56 23.71
C THR A 142 -1.73 -28.72 22.24
N VAL A 143 -2.71 -28.58 21.33
CA VAL A 143 -2.49 -28.64 19.89
C VAL A 143 -3.06 -27.39 19.27
N ALA A 144 -2.20 -26.63 18.61
CA ALA A 144 -2.61 -25.47 17.80
C ALA A 144 -2.60 -25.85 16.32
N ARG A 145 -3.64 -25.45 15.59
CA ARG A 145 -3.80 -25.69 14.16
C ARG A 145 -4.37 -24.46 13.49
N SER A 146 -3.93 -24.22 12.25
CA SER A 146 -4.49 -23.15 11.41
C SER A 146 -5.57 -23.72 10.49
N HIS A 147 -6.65 -22.98 10.29
CA HIS A 147 -7.80 -23.33 9.47
C HIS A 147 -8.23 -22.15 8.60
N GLY A 148 -8.68 -22.44 7.38
CA GLY A 148 -9.07 -21.45 6.37
C GLY A 148 -7.89 -20.71 5.78
N ASP A 149 -8.16 -19.99 4.69
CA ASP A 149 -7.17 -19.20 3.99
C ASP A 149 -7.05 -17.79 4.61
N ALA A 150 -5.92 -17.14 4.37
CA ALA A 150 -5.74 -15.75 4.72
C ALA A 150 -6.40 -14.86 3.64
N ALA A 151 -6.99 -13.75 4.07
CA ALA A 151 -7.50 -12.70 3.21
C ALA A 151 -6.66 -11.43 3.40
N GLN A 152 -6.66 -10.56 2.39
CA GLN A 152 -5.99 -9.27 2.47
C GLN A 152 -7.02 -8.15 2.50
N VAL A 153 -6.75 -7.13 3.32
CA VAL A 153 -7.50 -5.89 3.37
C VAL A 153 -6.56 -4.77 2.99
N TRP A 154 -6.93 -4.03 1.95
CA TRP A 154 -6.14 -2.91 1.45
C TRP A 154 -6.64 -1.62 2.06
N VAL A 155 -5.83 -1.00 2.89
CA VAL A 155 -6.12 0.30 3.49
C VAL A 155 -5.41 1.36 2.67
N HIS A 156 -6.17 2.06 1.84
CA HIS A 156 -5.69 3.11 0.96
C HIS A 156 -5.34 4.38 1.75
N PRO A 157 -4.42 5.23 1.25
CA PRO A 157 -4.22 6.56 1.81
C PRO A 157 -5.50 7.39 1.73
N ARG A 158 -5.62 8.40 2.59
CA ARG A 158 -6.70 9.38 2.48
C ARG A 158 -6.59 10.14 1.17
N ILE A 159 -7.74 10.46 0.59
CA ILE A 159 -7.83 11.25 -0.63
C ILE A 159 -8.41 12.61 -0.24
N HIS A 160 -7.62 13.65 -0.43
CA HIS A 160 -8.04 15.02 -0.24
C HIS A 160 -8.63 15.58 -1.56
N PRO A 161 -9.79 16.25 -1.53
CA PRO A 161 -10.37 16.82 -2.74
C PRO A 161 -9.44 17.91 -3.29
N MET A 162 -9.18 17.83 -4.59
CA MET A 162 -8.40 18.80 -5.35
C MET A 162 -9.20 19.20 -6.58
N THR A 163 -9.19 20.50 -6.90
CA THR A 163 -9.97 21.07 -8.01
C THR A 163 -9.09 21.58 -9.15
N ALA A 164 -7.86 22.02 -8.83
CA ALA A 164 -6.93 22.47 -9.85
C ALA A 164 -6.27 21.29 -10.56
N THR A 165 -6.26 21.33 -11.87
CA THR A 165 -5.57 20.35 -12.71
C THR A 165 -4.54 21.09 -13.59
N PRO A 166 -3.40 20.45 -13.91
CA PRO A 166 -2.43 21.04 -14.81
C PRO A 166 -3.07 21.33 -16.18
N SER A 167 -2.97 22.59 -16.63
CA SER A 167 -3.39 22.94 -17.97
C SER A 167 -2.46 22.33 -19.01
N GLY A 168 -3.02 21.88 -20.15
CA GLY A 168 -2.24 21.34 -21.25
C GLY A 168 -1.22 22.35 -21.77
N VAL A 169 -0.05 21.82 -22.13
CA VAL A 169 0.98 22.61 -22.81
C VAL A 169 0.89 22.29 -24.29
N SER A 170 0.49 23.27 -25.11
CA SER A 170 0.59 23.10 -26.55
C SER A 170 2.06 23.22 -26.96
N ARG A 171 2.56 22.24 -27.68
CA ARG A 171 3.86 22.31 -28.33
C ARG A 171 3.64 22.73 -29.77
N SER A 172 4.03 23.96 -30.09
CA SER A 172 4.24 24.31 -31.49
C SER A 172 5.43 23.51 -32.03
N LEU A 173 5.34 23.03 -33.27
CA LEU A 173 6.44 22.35 -33.94
C LEU A 173 7.73 23.19 -34.01
N ASP A 174 7.62 24.48 -33.75
CA ASP A 174 8.74 25.44 -33.71
C ASP A 174 9.35 25.60 -32.30
N GLY A 175 9.00 24.71 -31.34
CA GLY A 175 9.61 24.70 -30.02
C GLY A 175 9.08 25.79 -29.05
N ARG A 176 8.07 26.58 -29.43
CA ARG A 176 7.37 27.48 -28.52
C ARG A 176 6.40 26.72 -27.66
N VAL A 177 6.42 26.99 -26.37
CA VAL A 177 5.54 26.39 -25.38
C VAL A 177 4.48 27.43 -25.02
N ASP A 178 3.28 27.30 -25.61
CA ASP A 178 2.13 28.12 -25.25
C ASP A 178 1.15 27.31 -24.41
N ARG A 179 0.53 27.94 -23.42
CA ARG A 179 -0.49 27.32 -22.57
C ARG A 179 -1.83 27.36 -23.25
N VAL A 180 -2.45 26.20 -23.44
CA VAL A 180 -3.80 26.09 -24.02
C VAL A 180 -4.77 25.63 -22.95
N PRO A 181 -5.97 26.22 -22.84
CA PRO A 181 -7.02 25.73 -21.97
C PRO A 181 -7.44 24.30 -22.38
N GLN A 182 -7.72 23.49 -21.36
CA GLN A 182 -8.13 22.10 -21.49
C GLN A 182 -9.38 21.95 -22.38
N GLY A 183 -9.37 20.99 -23.32
CA GLY A 183 -10.56 20.58 -24.10
C GLY A 183 -10.80 21.36 -25.40
N SER A 184 -9.87 22.16 -25.92
CA SER A 184 -10.03 22.76 -27.24
C SER A 184 -9.69 21.76 -28.35
N ILE A 185 -10.64 21.56 -29.24
CA ILE A 185 -10.50 20.81 -30.49
C ILE A 185 -9.35 21.39 -31.29
N THR A 186 -8.57 20.53 -31.89
CA THR A 186 -7.43 20.86 -32.78
C THR A 186 -7.84 21.90 -33.81
N PHE A 187 -7.52 23.14 -33.60
CA PHE A 187 -7.60 24.15 -34.65
C PHE A 187 -6.24 24.29 -35.28
N ASP A 188 -6.15 24.05 -36.60
CA ASP A 188 -5.04 24.55 -37.39
C ASP A 188 -5.09 26.09 -37.29
N SER A 189 -4.22 26.72 -36.52
CA SER A 189 -4.10 28.17 -36.56
C SER A 189 -3.29 28.56 -37.79
N LEU A 190 -3.64 29.67 -38.42
CA LEU A 190 -2.92 30.20 -39.55
C LEU A 190 -2.18 31.46 -39.07
N ARG A 191 -0.87 31.46 -39.14
CA ARG A 191 -0.05 32.63 -38.86
C ARG A 191 0.69 33.13 -40.12
N GLU A 192 1.14 34.34 -40.09
CA GLU A 192 1.98 34.87 -41.17
C GLU A 192 3.29 34.08 -41.28
N TYR A 193 3.74 33.90 -42.50
CA TYR A 193 5.02 33.28 -42.83
C TYR A 193 6.19 34.11 -42.31
N VAL A 194 7.10 33.50 -41.61
CA VAL A 194 8.37 34.06 -41.20
C VAL A 194 9.50 33.39 -41.96
N VAL A 195 10.52 34.16 -42.35
CA VAL A 195 11.68 33.61 -43.05
C VAL A 195 12.33 32.48 -42.25
N GLY A 196 12.32 31.27 -42.83
CA GLY A 196 12.76 30.01 -42.20
C GLY A 196 11.64 28.96 -42.06
N ASP A 197 10.40 29.33 -42.28
CA ASP A 197 9.27 28.35 -42.29
C ASP A 197 9.32 27.45 -43.54
N GLU A 198 8.90 26.20 -43.39
CA GLU A 198 8.81 25.28 -44.51
C GLU A 198 7.70 25.64 -45.49
N LEU A 199 8.02 25.94 -46.76
CA LEU A 199 7.04 26.30 -47.79
C LEU A 199 5.95 25.26 -48.02
N ARG A 200 6.18 23.99 -47.70
CA ARG A 200 5.14 22.94 -47.77
C ARG A 200 4.03 23.09 -46.75
N ARG A 201 4.23 23.90 -45.69
CA ARG A 201 3.21 24.21 -44.66
C ARG A 201 2.39 25.45 -45.03
N VAL A 202 2.68 26.13 -46.13
CA VAL A 202 1.93 27.28 -46.58
C VAL A 202 0.51 26.87 -46.99
N HIS A 203 -0.48 27.55 -46.42
CA HIS A 203 -1.90 27.37 -46.77
C HIS A 203 -2.27 28.27 -47.97
N TRP A 204 -1.94 27.83 -49.16
CA TRP A 204 -2.04 28.58 -50.41
C TRP A 204 -3.39 29.23 -50.60
N ARG A 205 -4.50 28.56 -50.21
CA ARG A 205 -5.88 29.07 -50.38
C ARG A 205 -6.13 30.32 -49.53
N THR A 206 -5.65 30.33 -48.24
CA THR A 206 -5.82 31.50 -47.39
C THR A 206 -4.81 32.59 -47.74
N SER A 207 -3.59 32.22 -48.10
CA SER A 207 -2.58 33.17 -48.58
C SER A 207 -3.04 33.95 -49.80
N ALA A 208 -3.68 33.28 -50.76
CA ALA A 208 -4.27 33.94 -51.94
C ALA A 208 -5.45 34.84 -51.59
N LYS A 209 -6.18 34.57 -50.51
CA LYS A 209 -7.31 35.38 -50.08
C LYS A 209 -6.90 36.62 -49.25
N VAL A 210 -5.86 36.48 -48.44
CA VAL A 210 -5.40 37.53 -47.54
C VAL A 210 -4.31 38.40 -48.20
N GLY A 211 -3.60 37.88 -49.19
CA GLY A 211 -2.51 38.59 -49.89
C GLY A 211 -1.14 38.39 -49.26
N GLU A 212 -1.07 37.68 -48.16
CA GLU A 212 0.17 37.40 -47.42
C GLU A 212 0.35 35.87 -47.27
N LEU A 213 1.58 35.40 -47.18
CA LEU A 213 1.87 34.00 -47.01
C LEU A 213 1.44 33.55 -45.61
N MET A 214 0.47 32.63 -45.56
CA MET A 214 -0.03 32.06 -44.31
C MET A 214 0.43 30.61 -44.16
N VAL A 215 1.00 30.29 -42.99
CA VAL A 215 1.50 28.95 -42.64
C VAL A 215 0.53 28.26 -41.69
N LYS A 216 0.23 26.99 -41.94
CA LYS A 216 -0.51 26.15 -41.00
C LYS A 216 0.34 25.84 -39.78
N GLU A 217 -0.12 26.26 -38.62
CA GLU A 217 0.43 25.90 -37.34
C GLU A 217 -0.41 24.76 -36.74
N GLN A 218 0.19 23.58 -36.66
CA GLN A 218 -0.42 22.45 -35.98
C GLN A 218 -0.09 22.55 -34.48
N LEU A 219 -1.14 22.80 -33.70
CA LEU A 219 -1.07 22.72 -32.25
C LEU A 219 -1.34 21.28 -31.84
N ASP A 220 -0.38 20.61 -31.23
CA ASP A 220 -0.58 19.33 -30.61
C ASP A 220 -1.34 19.54 -29.29
N THR A 221 -2.68 19.42 -29.34
CA THR A 221 -3.59 19.55 -28.21
C THR A 221 -3.77 18.22 -27.49
N SER A 222 -2.74 17.41 -27.37
CA SER A 222 -2.80 16.20 -26.57
C SER A 222 -3.11 16.58 -25.12
N LEU A 223 -3.97 15.80 -24.46
CA LEU A 223 -4.24 15.95 -23.04
C LEU A 223 -2.91 15.91 -22.27
N PRO A 224 -2.72 16.79 -21.27
CA PRO A 224 -1.50 16.81 -20.49
C PRO A 224 -1.33 15.47 -19.79
N ARG A 225 -0.14 14.89 -19.92
CA ARG A 225 0.22 13.65 -19.24
C ARG A 225 0.90 13.98 -17.93
N LEU A 226 0.33 13.47 -16.85
CA LEU A 226 0.83 13.69 -15.51
C LEU A 226 1.71 12.53 -15.05
N VAL A 227 2.88 12.82 -14.54
CA VAL A 227 3.76 11.85 -13.90
C VAL A 227 3.88 12.19 -12.42
N VAL A 228 3.46 11.31 -11.54
CA VAL A 228 3.62 11.41 -10.10
C VAL A 228 4.80 10.53 -9.69
N LEU A 229 5.84 11.12 -9.15
CA LEU A 229 7.03 10.46 -8.63
C LEU A 229 7.03 10.55 -7.12
N LEU A 230 6.75 9.45 -6.42
CA LEU A 230 6.78 9.37 -4.97
C LEU A 230 8.16 8.93 -4.50
N ASP A 231 8.79 9.75 -3.68
CA ASP A 231 10.04 9.40 -3.03
C ASP A 231 9.77 8.47 -1.85
N ASN A 232 10.15 7.22 -1.98
CA ASN A 232 10.04 6.22 -0.92
C ASN A 232 11.41 5.79 -0.38
N ARG A 233 12.44 6.64 -0.52
CA ARG A 233 13.73 6.42 0.13
C ARG A 233 13.65 6.78 1.61
N ALA A 234 14.01 5.87 2.50
CA ALA A 234 14.04 6.14 3.94
C ALA A 234 14.92 7.36 4.30
N ALA A 235 15.98 7.61 3.52
CA ALA A 235 16.89 8.74 3.74
C ALA A 235 16.26 10.13 3.46
N ALA A 236 15.11 10.19 2.78
CA ALA A 236 14.38 11.44 2.52
C ALA A 236 13.49 11.87 3.70
N TYR A 237 13.29 11.00 4.68
CA TYR A 237 12.32 11.16 5.76
C TYR A 237 12.97 11.06 7.14
N PRO A 238 12.31 11.59 8.19
CA PRO A 238 12.77 11.42 9.56
C PRO A 238 12.67 9.95 10.00
N ARG A 239 13.27 9.64 11.15
CA ARG A 239 13.15 8.31 11.74
C ARG A 239 11.70 8.03 12.15
N PRO A 240 11.23 6.79 12.00
CA PRO A 240 9.87 6.42 12.40
C PRO A 240 9.65 6.61 13.90
N VAL A 241 8.49 7.15 14.24
CA VAL A 241 7.98 7.20 15.62
C VAL A 241 6.86 6.17 15.71
N ASP A 242 6.93 5.25 16.67
CA ASP A 242 6.01 4.11 16.81
C ASP A 242 5.83 3.29 15.50
N GLY A 243 6.91 3.19 14.73
CA GLY A 243 6.92 2.47 13.46
C GLY A 243 6.21 3.20 12.30
N VAL A 244 5.91 4.49 12.46
CA VAL A 244 5.26 5.32 11.43
C VAL A 244 6.10 6.54 11.13
N VAL A 245 6.14 6.92 9.86
CA VAL A 245 6.70 8.19 9.38
C VAL A 245 5.56 9.01 8.80
N GLU A 246 4.97 9.89 9.61
CA GLU A 246 3.77 10.67 9.22
C GLU A 246 3.99 11.51 7.96
N THR A 247 5.20 12.02 7.75
CA THR A 247 5.55 12.77 6.54
C THR A 247 5.52 11.90 5.28
N PHE A 248 5.85 10.61 5.39
CA PHE A 248 5.70 9.66 4.29
C PHE A 248 4.23 9.29 4.05
N GLU A 249 3.44 9.13 5.12
CA GLU A 249 2.00 8.94 5.00
C GLU A 249 1.35 10.13 4.28
N SER A 250 1.73 11.35 4.62
CA SER A 250 1.27 12.59 3.97
C SER A 250 1.67 12.64 2.50
N ALA A 251 2.88 12.22 2.14
CA ALA A 251 3.32 12.13 0.76
C ALA A 251 2.49 11.10 -0.04
N CYS A 252 2.12 9.96 0.58
CA CYS A 252 1.24 8.96 -0.03
C CYS A 252 -0.19 9.48 -0.21
N GLU A 253 -0.72 10.25 0.76
CA GLU A 253 -2.03 10.90 0.68
C GLU A 253 -2.07 11.94 -0.46
N ALA A 254 -1.02 12.74 -0.59
CA ALA A 254 -0.88 13.70 -1.68
C ALA A 254 -0.79 12.98 -3.05
N ALA A 255 0.01 11.92 -3.15
CA ALA A 255 0.10 11.11 -4.37
C ALA A 255 -1.26 10.54 -4.78
N ALA A 256 -2.01 9.96 -3.81
CA ALA A 256 -3.35 9.45 -4.04
C ALA A 256 -4.31 10.54 -4.52
N SER A 257 -4.27 11.71 -3.88
CA SER A 257 -5.12 12.86 -4.20
C SER A 257 -4.88 13.37 -5.62
N VAL A 258 -3.61 13.55 -6.00
CA VAL A 258 -3.21 13.97 -7.36
C VAL A 258 -3.64 12.94 -8.41
N VAL A 259 -3.41 11.64 -8.16
CA VAL A 259 -3.80 10.58 -9.10
C VAL A 259 -5.32 10.52 -9.28
N VAL A 260 -6.08 10.63 -8.18
CA VAL A 260 -7.55 10.59 -8.23
C VAL A 260 -8.10 11.84 -8.90
N ALA A 261 -7.55 13.03 -8.61
CA ALA A 261 -7.95 14.28 -9.28
C ALA A 261 -7.70 14.20 -10.80
N ALA A 262 -6.51 13.74 -11.22
CA ALA A 262 -6.19 13.56 -12.63
C ALA A 262 -7.17 12.59 -13.33
N ARG A 263 -7.49 11.47 -12.69
CA ARG A 263 -8.44 10.48 -13.26
C ARG A 263 -9.88 10.98 -13.36
N ARG A 264 -10.30 11.85 -12.43
CA ARG A 264 -11.63 12.49 -12.51
C ARG A 264 -11.78 13.39 -13.74
N GLU A 265 -10.68 13.99 -14.17
CA GLU A 265 -10.60 14.85 -15.34
C GLU A 265 -10.15 14.08 -16.61
N ASP A 266 -10.16 12.74 -16.56
CA ASP A 266 -9.74 11.86 -17.65
C ASP A 266 -8.31 12.12 -18.15
N LEU A 267 -7.43 12.70 -17.29
CA LEU A 267 -6.04 12.94 -17.62
C LEU A 267 -5.22 11.65 -17.53
N PRO A 268 -4.38 11.37 -18.52
CA PRO A 268 -3.42 10.28 -18.44
C PRO A 268 -2.43 10.53 -17.30
N VAL A 269 -2.39 9.61 -16.33
CA VAL A 269 -1.51 9.71 -15.16
C VAL A 269 -0.64 8.46 -15.02
N THR A 270 0.63 8.66 -14.69
CA THR A 270 1.58 7.60 -14.37
C THR A 270 2.11 7.80 -12.96
N LEU A 271 1.96 6.80 -12.10
CA LEU A 271 2.56 6.79 -10.76
C LEU A 271 3.86 5.98 -10.81
N LEU A 272 4.93 6.55 -10.27
CA LEU A 272 6.24 5.91 -10.11
C LEU A 272 6.72 6.07 -8.67
N LEU A 273 7.39 5.06 -8.15
CA LEU A 273 8.11 5.13 -6.89
C LEU A 273 9.62 5.20 -7.20
N VAL A 274 10.36 5.99 -6.41
CA VAL A 274 11.80 6.20 -6.63
C VAL A 274 12.60 4.91 -6.42
N ALA A 275 12.23 4.13 -5.39
CA ALA A 275 12.90 2.88 -5.06
C ALA A 275 12.00 1.67 -5.35
N ALA A 276 11.80 0.76 -4.40
CA ALA A 276 10.98 -0.42 -4.58
C ALA A 276 9.52 -0.07 -4.90
N ASP A 277 8.99 -0.66 -5.97
CA ASP A 277 7.62 -0.47 -6.43
C ASP A 277 6.87 -1.80 -6.33
N PRO A 278 5.80 -1.89 -5.52
CA PRO A 278 5.05 -3.13 -5.35
C PRO A 278 4.24 -3.54 -6.60
N GLY A 279 4.00 -2.62 -7.55
CA GLY A 279 3.15 -2.87 -8.72
C GLY A 279 1.66 -2.94 -8.39
N GLY A 280 0.81 -3.10 -9.42
CA GLY A 280 -0.64 -3.16 -9.28
C GLY A 280 -1.37 -1.85 -9.60
N GLU A 281 -2.62 -1.72 -9.13
CA GLU A 281 -3.39 -0.49 -9.29
C GLU A 281 -2.81 0.65 -8.45
N PHE A 282 -3.07 1.89 -8.83
CA PHE A 282 -2.48 3.08 -8.21
C PHE A 282 -2.67 3.13 -6.69
N LEU A 283 -3.89 2.96 -6.21
CA LEU A 283 -4.19 3.04 -4.78
C LEU A 283 -3.65 1.82 -4.01
N ASP A 284 -3.70 0.64 -4.61
CA ASP A 284 -3.12 -0.58 -4.02
C ASP A 284 -1.59 -0.46 -3.93
N ARG A 285 -0.93 0.10 -4.96
CA ARG A 285 0.52 0.40 -4.91
C ARG A 285 0.85 1.38 -3.80
N LEU A 286 0.06 2.45 -3.65
CA LEU A 286 0.25 3.40 -2.57
C LEU A 286 -0.04 2.77 -1.20
N ALA A 287 -1.02 1.88 -1.09
CA ALA A 287 -1.27 1.13 0.14
C ALA A 287 -0.09 0.25 0.54
N ALA A 288 0.52 -0.44 -0.42
CA ALA A 288 1.65 -1.33 -0.21
C ALA A 288 3.03 -0.63 -0.20
N ALA A 289 3.10 0.68 -0.52
CA ALA A 289 4.36 1.41 -0.57
C ALA A 289 5.03 1.48 0.80
N GLU A 290 6.30 1.09 0.87
CA GLU A 290 7.12 1.12 2.08
C GLU A 290 8.37 1.96 1.86
N LEU A 291 8.94 2.48 2.95
CA LEU A 291 10.22 3.16 2.92
C LEU A 291 11.34 2.16 2.68
N THR A 292 12.09 2.37 1.62
CA THR A 292 13.21 1.51 1.23
C THR A 292 14.51 2.03 1.83
N PRO A 293 15.26 1.22 2.59
CA PRO A 293 16.60 1.57 3.01
C PRO A 293 17.52 1.73 1.78
N GLY A 294 18.38 2.74 1.80
CA GLY A 294 19.32 2.96 0.70
C GLY A 294 20.21 4.16 0.95
N ALA A 295 21.30 4.23 0.21
CA ALA A 295 22.19 5.37 0.25
C ALA A 295 21.55 6.55 -0.49
N ARG A 296 21.78 7.77 0.04
CA ARG A 296 21.44 9.03 -0.61
C ARG A 296 22.73 9.64 -1.18
N GLY A 297 22.62 10.07 -2.43
CA GLY A 297 23.76 10.63 -3.16
C GLY A 297 24.73 9.57 -3.71
N GLY A 298 25.47 9.93 -4.74
CA GLY A 298 26.41 9.03 -5.40
C GLY A 298 25.79 8.19 -6.53
N ASP A 299 26.58 7.23 -7.06
CA ASP A 299 26.17 6.45 -8.22
C ASP A 299 25.08 5.41 -7.95
N GLY A 300 24.85 5.06 -6.70
CA GLY A 300 23.81 4.11 -6.26
C GLY A 300 22.50 4.74 -5.82
N ASP A 301 22.31 6.05 -5.95
CA ASP A 301 21.08 6.73 -5.53
C ASP A 301 19.91 6.39 -6.46
N PRO A 302 18.82 5.76 -5.95
CA PRO A 302 17.66 5.42 -6.76
C PRO A 302 16.99 6.64 -7.41
N LEU A 303 17.05 7.83 -6.79
CA LEU A 303 16.48 9.05 -7.37
C LEU A 303 17.25 9.47 -8.63
N ARG A 304 18.57 9.36 -8.62
CA ARG A 304 19.37 9.64 -9.81
C ARG A 304 18.99 8.72 -10.98
N ALA A 305 18.83 7.43 -10.70
CA ALA A 305 18.40 6.46 -11.70
C ALA A 305 16.98 6.79 -12.23
N ALA A 306 16.04 7.10 -11.34
CA ALA A 306 14.67 7.49 -11.70
C ALA A 306 14.66 8.76 -12.56
N THR A 307 15.43 9.80 -12.22
CA THR A 307 15.50 11.06 -12.99
C THR A 307 16.15 10.85 -14.37
N LEU A 308 17.17 10.02 -14.48
CA LEU A 308 17.74 9.67 -15.78
C LEU A 308 16.73 8.96 -16.69
N ARG A 309 16.01 8.00 -16.13
CA ARG A 309 14.94 7.28 -16.83
C ARG A 309 13.83 8.22 -17.30
N LEU A 310 13.32 9.07 -16.42
CA LEU A 310 12.29 10.06 -16.73
C LEU A 310 12.73 11.01 -17.87
N ARG A 311 14.00 11.42 -17.89
CA ARG A 311 14.55 12.27 -18.96
C ARG A 311 14.61 11.56 -20.30
N GLN A 312 14.89 10.25 -20.31
CA GLN A 312 14.98 9.45 -21.53
C GLN A 312 13.61 9.09 -22.09
N GLU A 313 12.69 8.64 -21.22
CA GLU A 313 11.38 8.11 -21.63
C GLU A 313 10.35 9.22 -21.91
N ARG A 314 10.50 10.41 -21.35
CA ARG A 314 9.59 11.56 -21.52
C ARG A 314 8.12 11.16 -21.34
N LEU A 315 7.80 10.57 -20.21
CA LEU A 315 6.49 9.94 -19.93
C LEU A 315 5.31 10.92 -19.85
N GLY A 316 5.58 12.23 -19.75
CA GLY A 316 4.54 13.23 -19.56
C GLY A 316 4.99 14.66 -19.78
N ASP A 317 4.07 15.59 -19.51
CA ASP A 317 4.27 17.04 -19.64
C ASP A 317 4.44 17.72 -18.28
N THR A 318 3.79 17.16 -17.27
CA THR A 318 3.87 17.64 -15.88
C THR A 318 4.43 16.55 -14.98
N LEU A 319 5.45 16.89 -14.22
CA LEU A 319 6.03 16.02 -13.19
C LEU A 319 5.66 16.55 -11.82
N VAL A 320 5.09 15.69 -10.97
CA VAL A 320 4.85 15.94 -9.55
C VAL A 320 5.78 15.06 -8.75
N PHE A 321 6.71 15.65 -8.04
CA PHE A 321 7.64 14.94 -7.15
C PHE A 321 7.23 15.18 -5.70
N LEU A 322 7.03 14.10 -4.94
CA LEU A 322 6.58 14.15 -3.55
C LEU A 322 7.65 13.51 -2.66
N THR A 323 8.14 14.26 -1.69
CA THR A 323 9.27 13.85 -0.85
C THR A 323 9.16 14.35 0.59
N GLY A 324 10.00 13.79 1.47
CA GLY A 324 10.16 14.26 2.84
C GLY A 324 11.13 15.45 2.96
N PRO A 325 11.35 15.97 4.20
CA PRO A 325 12.10 17.18 4.43
C PRO A 325 13.56 17.11 3.97
N ALA A 326 14.19 15.94 4.05
CA ALA A 326 15.56 15.80 3.57
C ALA A 326 15.66 15.77 2.04
N GLY A 327 14.59 15.35 1.32
CA GLY A 327 14.59 15.31 -0.14
C GLY A 327 14.72 16.68 -0.83
N ARG A 328 14.52 17.79 -0.10
CA ARG A 328 14.75 19.13 -0.64
C ARG A 328 16.19 19.42 -1.07
N ASP A 329 17.18 18.72 -0.51
CA ASP A 329 18.56 18.87 -0.94
C ASP A 329 18.81 18.20 -2.32
N ASP A 330 17.87 17.39 -2.79
CA ASP A 330 17.96 16.65 -4.06
C ASP A 330 17.30 17.41 -5.23
N LEU A 331 16.74 18.61 -5.02
CA LEU A 331 16.03 19.40 -6.04
C LEU A 331 16.90 19.72 -7.27
N GLY A 332 18.21 19.70 -7.12
CA GLY A 332 19.14 19.84 -8.23
C GLY A 332 18.94 18.80 -9.34
N TYR A 333 18.61 17.55 -8.98
CA TYR A 333 18.30 16.50 -9.95
C TYR A 333 17.01 16.78 -10.74
N LEU A 334 16.02 17.40 -10.08
CA LEU A 334 14.73 17.75 -10.69
C LEU A 334 14.84 18.93 -11.63
N THR A 335 15.72 19.88 -11.32
CA THR A 335 15.99 21.02 -12.22
C THR A 335 16.46 20.55 -13.59
N ALA A 336 17.23 19.46 -13.66
CA ALA A 336 17.67 18.85 -14.93
C ALA A 336 16.51 18.25 -15.74
N LEU A 337 15.36 17.96 -15.15
CA LEU A 337 14.18 17.39 -15.82
C LEU A 337 13.34 18.46 -16.54
N ARG A 338 13.56 19.76 -16.29
CA ARG A 338 12.80 20.85 -16.91
C ARG A 338 12.87 20.87 -18.45
N SER A 339 13.95 20.38 -19.01
CA SER A 339 14.06 20.22 -20.47
C SER A 339 13.12 19.15 -21.04
N ALA A 340 12.69 18.19 -20.19
CA ALA A 340 11.80 17.10 -20.58
C ALA A 340 10.35 17.33 -20.10
N TYR A 341 10.18 18.03 -18.96
CA TYR A 341 8.90 18.31 -18.34
C TYR A 341 8.73 19.84 -18.19
N PRO A 342 7.89 20.48 -19.00
CA PRO A 342 7.64 21.92 -18.94
C PRO A 342 7.12 22.41 -17.58
N SER A 343 6.36 21.58 -16.88
CA SER A 343 5.88 21.86 -15.53
C SER A 343 6.43 20.83 -14.55
N VAL A 344 7.11 21.31 -13.49
CA VAL A 344 7.62 20.46 -12.41
C VAL A 344 7.14 21.03 -11.09
N VAL A 345 6.34 20.26 -10.37
CA VAL A 345 5.83 20.56 -9.04
C VAL A 345 6.51 19.65 -8.02
N VAL A 346 6.92 20.22 -6.91
CA VAL A 346 7.57 19.51 -5.81
C VAL A 346 6.76 19.70 -4.55
N GLY A 347 6.27 18.63 -3.96
CA GLY A 347 5.68 18.62 -2.62
C GLY A 347 6.72 18.15 -1.60
N VAL A 348 6.97 18.97 -0.59
CA VAL A 348 7.88 18.65 0.52
C VAL A 348 7.09 18.61 1.81
N PHE A 349 7.15 17.47 2.53
CA PHE A 349 6.34 17.24 3.73
C PHE A 349 7.18 17.35 5.00
N GLY A 350 6.71 18.18 5.95
CA GLY A 350 7.31 18.32 7.28
C GLY A 350 8.66 19.05 7.28
N ALA A 351 8.83 20.03 6.40
CA ALA A 351 10.01 20.88 6.39
C ALA A 351 9.98 21.92 7.53
N ASP A 352 11.10 22.12 8.23
CA ASP A 352 11.25 23.13 9.30
C ASP A 352 11.40 24.55 8.75
N GLY A 353 10.75 24.90 7.65
CA GLY A 353 10.81 26.21 7.03
C GLY A 353 10.71 26.14 5.52
N PRO A 354 10.56 27.27 4.84
CA PRO A 354 10.32 27.29 3.40
C PRO A 354 11.49 26.67 2.65
N THR A 355 11.16 25.79 1.72
CA THR A 355 12.15 25.22 0.80
C THR A 355 12.68 26.30 -0.11
N PRO A 356 14.01 26.51 -0.21
CA PRO A 356 14.55 27.49 -1.14
C PRO A 356 14.06 27.19 -2.56
N ALA A 357 13.52 28.20 -3.23
CA ALA A 357 13.12 28.07 -4.63
C ALA A 357 14.35 27.67 -5.45
N ALA A 358 14.45 26.39 -5.80
CA ALA A 358 15.56 25.86 -6.57
C ALA A 358 15.45 26.35 -8.02
N GLY A 359 15.92 27.55 -8.28
CA GLY A 359 15.99 28.14 -9.63
C GLY A 359 14.63 28.45 -10.26
N ALA A 360 14.61 29.34 -11.25
CA ALA A 360 13.39 29.70 -11.96
C ALA A 360 12.72 28.47 -12.60
N GLY A 361 11.47 28.17 -12.21
CA GLY A 361 10.57 27.25 -12.90
C GLY A 361 10.23 25.93 -12.22
N LEU A 362 10.59 25.70 -10.96
CA LEU A 362 9.97 24.69 -10.11
C LEU A 362 8.86 25.36 -9.28
N VAL A 363 7.72 24.72 -9.19
CA VAL A 363 6.68 25.07 -8.21
C VAL A 363 6.92 24.20 -6.99
N VAL A 364 7.24 24.82 -5.86
CA VAL A 364 7.47 24.10 -4.60
C VAL A 364 6.30 24.35 -3.66
N ILE A 365 5.74 23.29 -3.12
CA ILE A 365 4.67 23.29 -2.12
C ILE A 365 5.25 22.66 -0.87
N ASP A 366 5.49 23.46 0.15
CA ASP A 366 5.83 22.97 1.49
C ASP A 366 4.52 22.74 2.25
N ALA A 367 4.33 21.55 2.81
CA ALA A 367 3.13 21.19 3.53
C ALA A 367 3.45 20.35 4.77
N ALA A 368 2.71 20.55 5.85
CA ALA A 368 2.81 19.72 7.03
C ALA A 368 2.17 18.35 6.79
N ASP A 369 1.05 18.31 6.05
CA ASP A 369 0.30 17.10 5.76
C ASP A 369 -0.34 17.09 4.36
N GLY A 370 -1.04 16.00 4.04
CA GLY A 370 -1.71 15.85 2.74
C GLY A 370 -2.88 16.81 2.52
N ALA A 371 -3.53 17.28 3.58
CA ALA A 371 -4.64 18.23 3.48
C ALA A 371 -4.14 19.64 3.15
N GLU A 372 -3.08 20.08 3.81
CA GLU A 372 -2.43 21.36 3.50
C GLU A 372 -1.85 21.35 2.08
N PHE A 373 -1.23 20.23 1.68
CA PHE A 373 -0.76 20.08 0.30
C PHE A 373 -1.90 20.26 -0.72
N ALA A 374 -3.06 19.67 -0.48
CA ALA A 374 -4.21 19.80 -1.40
C ALA A 374 -4.73 21.24 -1.47
N ALA A 375 -4.76 21.96 -0.33
CA ALA A 375 -5.17 23.35 -0.28
C ALA A 375 -4.18 24.28 -1.03
N GLU A 376 -2.88 24.10 -0.81
CA GLU A 376 -1.83 24.84 -1.52
C GLU A 376 -1.78 24.52 -3.02
N TRP A 377 -2.03 23.26 -3.38
CA TRP A 377 -2.14 22.82 -4.76
C TRP A 377 -3.21 23.60 -5.52
N ASP A 378 -4.40 23.75 -4.94
CA ASP A 378 -5.50 24.52 -5.53
C ASP A 378 -5.20 26.02 -5.58
N GLY A 379 -4.27 26.49 -4.75
CA GLY A 379 -3.77 27.87 -4.74
C GLY A 379 -2.75 28.20 -5.83
N VAL A 380 -2.18 27.19 -6.50
CA VAL A 380 -1.18 27.41 -7.55
C VAL A 380 -1.79 28.13 -8.76
N ARG A 381 -1.43 29.39 -8.95
CA ARG A 381 -1.99 30.24 -10.04
C ARG A 381 -1.40 29.95 -11.42
N ARG A 382 -0.45 29.02 -11.55
CA ARG A 382 0.29 28.73 -12.79
C ARG A 382 0.41 27.23 -13.01
N TRP A 383 -0.62 26.68 -13.58
CA TRP A 383 -0.60 25.33 -14.13
C TRP A 383 -0.26 25.34 -15.61
#